data_9746eaeb01f4a11ff3fa0a6890935b0a
#
_entry.id   9746eaeb01f4a11ff3fa0a6890935b0a
#
_cell.length_a   1.000
_cell.length_b   1.000
_cell.length_c   1.000
_cell.angle_alpha   90.00
_cell.angle_beta   90.00
_cell.angle_gamma   90.00
#
_symmetry.space_group_name_H-M   'P 1'
#
loop_
_entity.id
_entity.type
_entity.pdbx_description
1 polymer ?
#
loop_
_entity_poly.entity_id
_entity_poly.type
_entity_poly.pdbx_seq_one_letter_code
_entity_poly.pdbx_strand_id
1 'polypeptide(L)'
;MKFALPIGVLIVGYVGMKGIEASASDSVITEEVDTRPTVTIEALAPEDVRVQLTSYGEITPLETTNLAAQVSGEVQQWNPKFVSGGLVRRGETLFEIEADAYEAALLMAEANLASAEAQLIQEQAQADVAAREAKTMPNARVTDLYLRKPQVMSAKAALKSAQAQLKIAKRDFENCKVKAPYDALVVSRGISTGDYVTQGTPVAVINNIEYAEVTFPVAGFDRVFLADNTIGSEIAIEVDDIQGATVKGTIHRDTGVIDNNTRMSYFVARIEDPYAINSSKPIIKFGSYSTIAFEGKTLSDVYRVPQELITNRLLWTLD
;
A
#
# COMPACT_ATOMS: atom_id res chain seq x y z
N MET A 1 83.47 49.90 74.87
CA MET A 1 83.40 49.17 73.58
C MET A 1 82.39 47.99 73.51
N LYS A 2 81.39 47.94 74.46
CA LYS A 2 80.44 46.75 74.50
C LYS A 2 79.04 46.99 73.96
N PHE A 3 78.73 48.22 73.50
CA PHE A 3 77.42 48.57 72.99
C PHE A 3 77.37 48.87 71.48
N ALA A 4 78.49 48.96 70.80
CA ALA A 4 78.55 49.26 69.37
C ALA A 4 78.16 48.08 68.49
N LEU A 5 78.38 46.86 68.94
CA LEU A 5 78.15 45.67 68.16
C LEU A 5 76.68 45.37 67.97
N PRO A 6 75.81 45.47 69.01
CA PRO A 6 74.33 45.23 68.76
C PRO A 6 73.68 46.31 67.96
N ILE A 7 74.16 47.54 67.99
CA ILE A 7 73.62 48.66 67.17
C ILE A 7 73.97 48.44 65.68
N GLY A 8 75.20 47.96 65.45
CA GLY A 8 75.61 47.62 64.05
C GLY A 8 74.76 46.51 63.42
N VAL A 9 74.42 45.51 64.22
CA VAL A 9 73.54 44.38 63.73
C VAL A 9 72.15 44.87 63.46
N LEU A 10 71.59 45.80 64.26
CA LEU A 10 70.27 46.35 64.03
C LEU A 10 70.21 47.26 62.77
N ILE A 11 71.29 48.01 62.51
CA ILE A 11 71.39 48.85 61.33
C ILE A 11 71.50 47.97 60.07
N VAL A 12 72.32 46.91 60.10
CA VAL A 12 72.38 45.98 58.97
C VAL A 12 71.13 45.25 58.77
N GLY A 13 70.40 44.84 59.83
CA GLY A 13 69.08 44.20 59.75
C GLY A 13 68.03 45.13 59.16
N TYR A 14 68.05 46.44 59.53
CA TYR A 14 67.11 47.41 59.02
C TYR A 14 67.39 47.74 57.54
N VAL A 15 68.65 47.87 57.12
CA VAL A 15 69.05 48.08 55.74
C VAL A 15 68.72 46.87 54.87
N GLY A 16 68.95 45.69 55.44
CA GLY A 16 68.54 44.44 54.73
C GLY A 16 67.05 44.33 54.56
N MET A 17 66.27 44.69 55.60
CA MET A 17 64.75 44.70 55.48
C MET A 17 64.26 45.71 54.46
N LYS A 18 64.88 46.92 54.41
CA LYS A 18 64.54 47.91 53.41
C LYS A 18 64.94 47.52 52.01
N GLY A 19 66.01 46.77 51.87
CA GLY A 19 66.44 46.22 50.56
C GLY A 19 65.47 45.14 50.08
N ILE A 20 64.94 44.32 50.96
CA ILE A 20 63.90 43.31 50.61
C ILE A 20 62.61 43.97 50.28
N GLU A 21 62.16 45.03 51.02
CA GLU A 21 60.94 45.78 50.75
C GLU A 21 61.01 46.49 49.36
N ALA A 22 62.18 47.02 49.00
CA ALA A 22 62.40 47.63 47.70
C ALA A 22 62.46 46.63 46.54
N SER A 23 62.89 45.40 46.80
CA SER A 23 62.85 44.30 45.83
C SER A 23 61.49 43.63 45.72
N ALA A 24 60.62 43.77 46.75
CA ALA A 24 59.31 43.21 46.75
C ALA A 24 58.23 44.13 46.10
N SER A 25 58.63 45.28 45.57
CA SER A 25 57.74 46.14 44.77
C SER A 25 57.72 45.71 43.29
N ASP A 26 57.70 44.39 43.06
CA ASP A 26 57.28 43.92 41.78
C ASP A 26 55.75 44.06 41.73
N SER A 27 55.33 44.95 40.89
CA SER A 27 53.92 45.15 40.54
C SER A 27 53.33 43.79 40.16
N VAL A 28 52.51 43.22 41.07
CA VAL A 28 51.55 42.21 40.66
C VAL A 28 50.68 42.90 39.61
N ILE A 29 51.00 42.73 38.35
CA ILE A 29 50.06 42.99 37.25
C ILE A 29 48.92 42.00 37.52
N THR A 30 47.87 42.44 38.21
CA THR A 30 46.63 41.76 38.25
C THR A 30 46.09 41.84 36.84
N GLU A 31 46.42 40.82 36.06
CA GLU A 31 45.75 40.60 34.79
C GLU A 31 44.26 40.50 35.13
N GLU A 32 43.52 41.55 34.82
CA GLU A 32 42.09 41.59 34.98
C GLU A 32 41.57 40.46 34.09
N VAL A 33 41.30 39.29 34.70
CA VAL A 33 40.70 38.18 33.98
C VAL A 33 39.37 38.66 33.49
N ASP A 34 39.29 38.88 32.18
CA ASP A 34 38.04 39.24 31.54
C ASP A 34 37.03 38.10 31.74
N THR A 35 36.21 38.26 32.76
CA THR A 35 35.18 37.30 33.14
C THR A 35 33.93 37.39 32.26
N ARG A 36 33.95 38.22 31.21
CA ARG A 36 32.83 38.32 30.29
C ARG A 36 32.72 37.00 29.51
N PRO A 37 31.53 36.40 29.47
CA PRO A 37 31.34 35.17 28.70
C PRO A 37 31.63 35.41 27.22
N THR A 38 32.51 34.61 26.68
CA THR A 38 32.75 34.62 25.22
C THR A 38 31.55 33.92 24.56
N VAL A 39 30.81 34.61 23.74
CA VAL A 39 29.69 34.04 22.97
C VAL A 39 30.11 33.95 21.50
N THR A 40 29.81 32.82 20.92
CA THR A 40 29.95 32.64 19.48
C THR A 40 28.68 33.17 18.81
N ILE A 41 28.85 34.05 17.87
CA ILE A 41 27.75 34.67 17.10
C ILE A 41 27.73 34.00 15.75
N GLU A 42 26.55 33.55 15.33
CA GLU A 42 26.31 33.04 13.98
C GLU A 42 25.30 33.96 13.30
N ALA A 43 25.64 34.39 12.10
CA ALA A 43 24.71 35.20 11.30
C ALA A 43 23.70 34.27 10.61
N LEU A 44 22.44 34.43 10.97
CA LEU A 44 21.34 33.67 10.35
C LEU A 44 20.76 34.48 9.19
N ALA A 45 20.61 33.83 8.04
CA ALA A 45 19.87 34.39 6.91
C ALA A 45 18.52 33.64 6.81
N PRO A 46 17.45 34.33 6.39
CA PRO A 46 16.19 33.68 6.10
C PRO A 46 16.37 32.73 4.90
N GLU A 47 15.81 31.55 4.99
CA GLU A 47 15.83 30.55 3.92
C GLU A 47 14.46 29.92 3.73
N ASP A 48 14.21 29.42 2.53
CA ASP A 48 13.02 28.62 2.26
C ASP A 48 13.31 27.17 2.64
N VAL A 49 12.61 26.67 3.66
CA VAL A 49 12.79 25.31 4.18
C VAL A 49 11.60 24.45 3.80
N ARG A 50 11.87 23.37 3.06
CA ARG A 50 10.87 22.34 2.81
C ARG A 50 10.83 21.37 3.99
N VAL A 51 9.67 21.27 4.65
CA VAL A 51 9.51 20.39 5.80
C VAL A 51 9.59 18.94 5.35
N GLN A 52 10.46 18.16 5.98
CA GLN A 52 10.53 16.71 5.78
C GLN A 52 9.72 16.04 6.87
N LEU A 53 8.74 15.23 6.47
CA LEU A 53 7.91 14.45 7.37
C LEU A 53 8.36 13.00 7.28
N THR A 54 8.48 12.36 8.45
CA THR A 54 8.85 10.94 8.56
C THR A 54 7.77 10.20 9.33
N SER A 55 7.40 9.05 8.82
CA SER A 55 6.44 8.16 9.46
C SER A 55 6.84 6.71 9.25
N TYR A 56 6.13 5.80 9.88
CA TYR A 56 6.44 4.37 9.87
C TYR A 56 5.17 3.56 9.59
N GLY A 57 5.34 2.44 8.89
CA GLY A 57 4.22 1.57 8.59
C GLY A 57 4.64 0.17 8.18
N GLU A 58 3.71 -0.76 8.32
CA GLU A 58 3.87 -2.13 7.85
C GLU A 58 3.44 -2.23 6.39
N ILE A 59 4.20 -2.97 5.60
CA ILE A 59 3.90 -3.24 4.20
C ILE A 59 2.93 -4.41 4.12
N THR A 60 1.73 -4.14 3.61
CA THR A 60 0.64 -5.10 3.49
C THR A 60 0.25 -5.33 2.02
N PRO A 61 -0.32 -6.48 1.67
CA PRO A 61 -0.86 -6.67 0.33
C PRO A 61 -2.07 -5.76 0.10
N LEU A 62 -2.32 -5.37 -1.16
CA LEU A 62 -3.52 -4.62 -1.53
C LEU A 62 -4.79 -5.36 -1.09
N GLU A 63 -4.82 -6.68 -1.27
CA GLU A 63 -5.91 -7.55 -0.84
C GLU A 63 -5.43 -8.97 -0.58
N THR A 64 -6.10 -9.64 0.35
CA THR A 64 -5.92 -11.05 0.64
C THR A 64 -7.21 -11.79 0.28
N THR A 65 -7.11 -12.79 -0.59
CA THR A 65 -8.27 -13.58 -1.02
C THR A 65 -8.21 -14.99 -0.46
N ASN A 66 -9.29 -15.39 0.21
CA ASN A 66 -9.56 -16.78 0.55
C ASN A 66 -10.18 -17.45 -0.67
N LEU A 67 -9.37 -18.13 -1.45
CA LEU A 67 -9.82 -18.82 -2.67
C LEU A 67 -10.64 -20.05 -2.27
N ALA A 68 -11.80 -20.22 -2.89
CA ALA A 68 -12.68 -21.38 -2.68
C ALA A 68 -13.01 -22.06 -4.00
N ALA A 69 -13.22 -23.38 -3.95
CA ALA A 69 -13.71 -24.15 -5.10
C ALA A 69 -15.10 -23.63 -5.54
N GLN A 70 -15.28 -23.42 -6.83
CA GLN A 70 -16.55 -22.94 -7.39
C GLN A 70 -17.46 -24.06 -7.87
N VAL A 71 -16.90 -25.26 -8.04
CA VAL A 71 -17.58 -26.50 -8.44
C VAL A 71 -17.08 -27.64 -7.56
N SER A 72 -17.82 -28.77 -7.55
CA SER A 72 -17.47 -29.94 -6.76
C SER A 72 -16.80 -30.99 -7.63
N GLY A 73 -15.84 -31.73 -7.09
CA GLY A 73 -15.15 -32.81 -7.79
C GLY A 73 -13.79 -33.13 -7.18
N GLU A 74 -13.13 -34.13 -7.74
CA GLU A 74 -11.79 -34.54 -7.33
C GLU A 74 -10.73 -33.62 -7.94
N VAL A 75 -9.72 -33.24 -7.17
CA VAL A 75 -8.56 -32.47 -7.65
C VAL A 75 -7.62 -33.40 -8.41
N GLN A 76 -7.55 -33.25 -9.74
CA GLN A 76 -6.73 -34.09 -10.60
C GLN A 76 -5.27 -33.66 -10.63
N GLN A 77 -5.02 -32.37 -10.79
CA GLN A 77 -3.68 -31.81 -10.85
C GLN A 77 -3.62 -30.37 -10.34
N TRP A 78 -2.43 -29.93 -9.96
CA TRP A 78 -2.16 -28.57 -9.53
C TRP A 78 -0.84 -28.05 -10.12
N ASN A 79 -0.74 -26.72 -10.25
CA ASN A 79 0.44 -26.06 -10.77
C ASN A 79 1.61 -26.19 -9.78
N PRO A 80 2.82 -26.59 -10.20
CA PRO A 80 4.00 -26.67 -9.32
C PRO A 80 4.32 -25.38 -8.56
N LYS A 81 3.92 -24.21 -9.08
CA LYS A 81 4.05 -22.91 -8.40
C LYS A 81 2.96 -22.67 -7.35
N PHE A 82 1.90 -23.46 -7.34
CA PHE A 82 0.81 -23.34 -6.38
C PHE A 82 1.18 -24.03 -5.06
N VAL A 83 2.21 -23.50 -4.41
CA VAL A 83 2.74 -23.92 -3.10
C VAL A 83 2.94 -22.67 -2.23
N SER A 84 2.97 -22.85 -0.92
CA SER A 84 3.24 -21.73 -0.02
C SER A 84 4.57 -21.03 -0.40
N GLY A 85 4.53 -19.72 -0.57
CA GLY A 85 5.64 -18.90 -1.07
C GLY A 85 5.78 -18.86 -2.59
N GLY A 86 4.98 -19.62 -3.34
CA GLY A 86 4.99 -19.60 -4.81
C GLY A 86 4.34 -18.35 -5.38
N LEU A 87 4.86 -17.89 -6.51
CA LEU A 87 4.34 -16.72 -7.24
C LEU A 87 3.63 -17.21 -8.49
N VAL A 88 2.39 -16.79 -8.66
CA VAL A 88 1.54 -17.14 -9.80
C VAL A 88 1.05 -15.87 -10.50
N ARG A 89 0.88 -15.94 -11.81
CA ARG A 89 0.40 -14.80 -12.59
C ARG A 89 -1.11 -14.82 -12.75
N ARG A 90 -1.69 -13.66 -12.98
CA ARG A 90 -3.10 -13.47 -13.33
C ARG A 90 -3.50 -14.40 -14.47
N GLY A 91 -4.60 -15.15 -14.28
CA GLY A 91 -5.13 -16.09 -15.26
C GLY A 91 -4.39 -17.42 -15.33
N GLU A 92 -3.27 -17.61 -14.62
CA GLU A 92 -2.56 -18.89 -14.53
C GLU A 92 -3.43 -19.90 -13.77
N THR A 93 -3.55 -21.13 -14.31
CA THR A 93 -4.32 -22.19 -13.65
C THR A 93 -3.57 -22.66 -12.42
N LEU A 94 -4.24 -22.65 -11.29
CA LEU A 94 -3.71 -23.06 -10.00
C LEU A 94 -3.87 -24.57 -9.79
N PHE A 95 -5.07 -25.08 -10.08
CA PHE A 95 -5.39 -26.50 -10.05
C PHE A 95 -6.61 -26.81 -10.92
N GLU A 96 -6.80 -28.07 -11.22
CA GLU A 96 -7.90 -28.56 -12.04
C GLU A 96 -8.72 -29.59 -11.25
N ILE A 97 -10.04 -29.43 -11.30
CA ILE A 97 -11.04 -30.33 -10.77
C ILE A 97 -11.52 -31.22 -11.93
N GLU A 98 -11.87 -32.47 -11.63
CA GLU A 98 -12.46 -33.40 -12.60
C GLU A 98 -13.59 -32.74 -13.40
N ALA A 99 -13.43 -32.70 -14.72
CA ALA A 99 -14.30 -31.92 -15.60
C ALA A 99 -15.31 -32.78 -16.39
N ASP A 100 -15.20 -34.11 -16.40
CA ASP A 100 -15.94 -34.99 -17.29
C ASP A 100 -17.46 -34.82 -17.20
N ALA A 101 -17.99 -34.72 -15.97
CA ALA A 101 -19.42 -34.50 -15.76
C ALA A 101 -19.89 -33.10 -16.21
N TYR A 102 -19.04 -32.09 -16.07
CA TYR A 102 -19.32 -30.72 -16.49
C TYR A 102 -19.22 -30.56 -18.00
N GLU A 103 -18.27 -31.23 -18.65
CA GLU A 103 -18.17 -31.30 -20.10
C GLU A 103 -19.41 -31.96 -20.72
N ALA A 104 -19.84 -33.09 -20.16
CA ALA A 104 -21.06 -33.75 -20.59
C ALA A 104 -22.31 -32.84 -20.43
N ALA A 105 -22.39 -32.11 -19.31
CA ALA A 105 -23.48 -31.16 -19.08
C ALA A 105 -23.44 -29.97 -20.08
N LEU A 106 -22.24 -29.49 -20.44
CA LEU A 106 -22.04 -28.46 -21.47
C LEU A 106 -22.53 -28.94 -22.84
N LEU A 107 -22.11 -30.14 -23.27
CA LEU A 107 -22.55 -30.73 -24.55
C LEU A 107 -24.07 -30.95 -24.59
N MET A 108 -24.68 -31.39 -23.49
CA MET A 108 -26.14 -31.51 -23.40
C MET A 108 -26.85 -30.14 -23.53
N ALA A 109 -26.31 -29.10 -22.88
CA ALA A 109 -26.87 -27.77 -22.98
C ALA A 109 -26.73 -27.16 -24.38
N GLU A 110 -25.65 -27.44 -25.12
CA GLU A 110 -25.47 -27.08 -26.51
C GLU A 110 -26.49 -27.77 -27.43
N ALA A 111 -26.71 -29.06 -27.24
CA ALA A 111 -27.72 -29.81 -27.99
C ALA A 111 -29.13 -29.29 -27.72
N ASN A 112 -29.47 -28.95 -26.47
CA ASN A 112 -30.76 -28.35 -26.12
C ASN A 112 -30.94 -26.98 -26.75
N LEU A 113 -29.89 -26.16 -26.82
CA LEU A 113 -29.93 -24.87 -27.51
C LEU A 113 -30.24 -25.07 -29.01
N ALA A 114 -29.50 -25.96 -29.67
CA ALA A 114 -29.73 -26.24 -31.09
C ALA A 114 -31.17 -26.73 -31.38
N SER A 115 -31.73 -27.58 -30.48
CA SER A 115 -33.11 -28.04 -30.57
C SER A 115 -34.13 -26.87 -30.42
N ALA A 116 -33.91 -25.98 -29.45
CA ALA A 116 -34.77 -24.81 -29.23
C ALA A 116 -34.71 -23.80 -30.40
N GLU A 117 -33.53 -23.63 -31.01
CA GLU A 117 -33.33 -22.83 -32.20
C GLU A 117 -34.11 -23.39 -33.39
N ALA A 118 -33.99 -24.69 -33.64
CA ALA A 118 -34.73 -25.39 -34.69
C ALA A 118 -36.25 -25.25 -34.50
N GLN A 119 -36.73 -25.43 -33.26
CA GLN A 119 -38.16 -25.25 -32.92
C GLN A 119 -38.63 -23.81 -33.19
N LEU A 120 -37.84 -22.80 -32.84
CA LEU A 120 -38.20 -21.41 -33.12
C LEU A 120 -38.27 -21.14 -34.62
N ILE A 121 -37.32 -21.63 -35.41
CA ILE A 121 -37.31 -21.50 -36.85
C ILE A 121 -38.58 -22.14 -37.46
N GLN A 122 -38.95 -23.34 -36.99
CA GLN A 122 -40.13 -24.05 -37.43
C GLN A 122 -41.41 -23.27 -37.13
N GLU A 123 -41.57 -22.76 -35.90
CA GLU A 123 -42.76 -21.98 -35.50
C GLU A 123 -42.86 -20.64 -36.26
N GLN A 124 -41.71 -19.99 -36.51
CA GLN A 124 -41.65 -18.76 -37.33
C GLN A 124 -42.07 -19.02 -38.76
N ALA A 125 -41.59 -20.10 -39.39
CA ALA A 125 -41.95 -20.48 -40.74
C ALA A 125 -43.45 -20.77 -40.86
N GLN A 126 -44.05 -21.49 -39.90
CA GLN A 126 -45.46 -21.76 -39.84
C GLN A 126 -46.29 -20.48 -39.61
N ALA A 127 -45.82 -19.53 -38.77
CA ALA A 127 -46.46 -18.25 -38.55
C ALA A 127 -46.43 -17.38 -39.83
N ASP A 128 -45.35 -17.42 -40.61
CA ASP A 128 -45.22 -16.71 -41.88
C ASP A 128 -46.17 -17.27 -42.97
N VAL A 129 -46.40 -18.62 -42.97
CA VAL A 129 -47.39 -19.24 -43.84
C VAL A 129 -48.77 -18.76 -43.43
N ALA A 130 -49.16 -18.86 -42.18
CA ALA A 130 -50.44 -18.41 -41.66
C ALA A 130 -50.68 -16.91 -41.93
N ALA A 131 -49.66 -16.07 -41.80
CA ALA A 131 -49.77 -14.64 -42.12
C ALA A 131 -50.00 -14.37 -43.61
N ARG A 132 -49.42 -15.19 -44.51
CA ARG A 132 -49.67 -15.08 -45.95
C ARG A 132 -51.09 -15.53 -46.31
N GLU A 133 -51.54 -16.65 -45.73
CA GLU A 133 -52.94 -17.14 -45.96
C GLU A 133 -53.99 -16.15 -45.45
N ALA A 134 -53.76 -15.53 -44.29
CA ALA A 134 -54.62 -14.52 -43.70
C ALA A 134 -54.84 -13.33 -44.65
N LYS A 135 -53.86 -12.94 -45.46
CA LYS A 135 -53.99 -11.85 -46.46
C LYS A 135 -54.90 -12.19 -47.61
N THR A 136 -55.14 -13.45 -47.91
CA THR A 136 -55.99 -13.93 -48.98
C THR A 136 -57.41 -14.21 -48.53
N MET A 137 -57.73 -14.13 -47.25
CA MET A 137 -59.07 -14.38 -46.67
C MET A 137 -59.89 -13.09 -46.59
N PRO A 138 -60.86 -12.85 -47.44
CA PRO A 138 -61.76 -11.70 -47.35
C PRO A 138 -62.70 -11.88 -46.14
N ASN A 139 -62.84 -10.87 -45.28
CA ASN A 139 -63.79 -10.79 -44.15
C ASN A 139 -63.53 -11.77 -42.95
N ALA A 140 -62.43 -12.49 -42.84
CA ALA A 140 -62.13 -13.28 -41.70
C ALA A 140 -61.58 -12.46 -40.55
N ARG A 141 -62.05 -12.67 -39.29
CA ARG A 141 -61.38 -12.14 -38.09
C ARG A 141 -60.11 -12.97 -37.81
N VAL A 142 -58.95 -12.47 -38.27
CA VAL A 142 -57.66 -13.09 -38.02
C VAL A 142 -57.30 -12.86 -36.57
N THR A 143 -57.23 -13.92 -35.78
CA THR A 143 -56.86 -13.90 -34.38
C THR A 143 -55.35 -14.08 -34.24
N ASP A 144 -54.78 -13.66 -33.11
CA ASP A 144 -53.35 -13.89 -32.78
C ASP A 144 -53.02 -15.39 -32.70
N LEU A 145 -54.01 -16.23 -32.32
CA LEU A 145 -53.87 -17.69 -32.31
C LEU A 145 -53.76 -18.24 -33.74
N TYR A 146 -54.53 -17.74 -34.68
CA TYR A 146 -54.44 -18.11 -36.11
C TYR A 146 -53.07 -17.75 -36.67
N LEU A 147 -52.53 -16.59 -36.29
CA LEU A 147 -51.21 -16.12 -36.68
C LEU A 147 -50.08 -16.79 -35.92
N ARG A 148 -50.37 -17.80 -35.09
CA ARG A 148 -49.39 -18.55 -34.28
C ARG A 148 -48.53 -17.70 -33.38
N LYS A 149 -48.90 -16.47 -33.01
CA LYS A 149 -48.14 -15.57 -32.17
C LYS A 149 -47.79 -16.19 -30.79
N PRO A 150 -48.74 -16.85 -30.09
CA PRO A 150 -48.40 -17.52 -28.80
C PRO A 150 -47.37 -18.61 -28.95
N GLN A 151 -47.41 -19.42 -30.04
CA GLN A 151 -46.46 -20.49 -30.33
C GLN A 151 -45.04 -19.94 -30.57
N VAL A 152 -44.94 -18.91 -31.39
CA VAL A 152 -43.66 -18.20 -31.62
C VAL A 152 -43.15 -17.58 -30.34
N MET A 153 -44.03 -16.99 -29.49
CA MET A 153 -43.59 -16.48 -28.17
C MET A 153 -43.09 -17.59 -27.24
N SER A 154 -43.79 -18.74 -27.23
CA SER A 154 -43.36 -19.90 -26.45
C SER A 154 -42.00 -20.44 -26.91
N ALA A 155 -41.80 -20.60 -28.23
CA ALA A 155 -40.53 -21.03 -28.79
C ALA A 155 -39.38 -20.04 -28.50
N LYS A 156 -39.64 -18.72 -28.53
CA LYS A 156 -38.69 -17.69 -28.11
C LYS A 156 -38.34 -17.79 -26.63
N ALA A 157 -39.30 -18.11 -25.77
CA ALA A 157 -39.07 -18.30 -24.35
C ALA A 157 -38.22 -19.57 -24.09
N ALA A 158 -38.51 -20.67 -24.82
CA ALA A 158 -37.73 -21.90 -24.77
C ALA A 158 -36.26 -21.66 -25.20
N LEU A 159 -36.05 -20.91 -26.29
CA LEU A 159 -34.70 -20.54 -26.73
C LEU A 159 -33.96 -19.73 -25.65
N LYS A 160 -34.59 -18.75 -25.03
CA LYS A 160 -33.95 -17.99 -23.95
C LYS A 160 -33.58 -18.88 -22.75
N SER A 161 -34.45 -19.84 -22.41
CA SER A 161 -34.18 -20.81 -21.35
C SER A 161 -32.97 -21.68 -21.68
N ALA A 162 -32.89 -22.21 -22.90
CA ALA A 162 -31.76 -23.03 -23.35
C ALA A 162 -30.44 -22.22 -23.39
N GLN A 163 -30.49 -20.96 -23.83
CA GLN A 163 -29.31 -20.06 -23.76
C GLN A 163 -28.83 -19.82 -22.32
N ALA A 164 -29.75 -19.67 -21.37
CA ALA A 164 -29.39 -19.51 -19.96
C ALA A 164 -28.76 -20.80 -19.39
N GLN A 165 -29.31 -21.96 -19.73
CA GLN A 165 -28.74 -23.26 -19.32
C GLN A 165 -27.33 -23.46 -19.88
N LEU A 166 -27.11 -23.14 -21.16
CA LEU A 166 -25.79 -23.20 -21.78
C LEU A 166 -24.79 -22.29 -21.06
N LYS A 167 -25.19 -21.06 -20.73
CA LYS A 167 -24.34 -20.13 -20.00
C LYS A 167 -23.91 -20.67 -18.64
N ILE A 168 -24.83 -21.34 -17.93
CA ILE A 168 -24.53 -21.95 -16.63
C ILE A 168 -23.55 -23.12 -16.81
N ALA A 169 -23.86 -24.06 -17.71
CA ALA A 169 -23.04 -25.23 -17.96
C ALA A 169 -21.61 -24.86 -18.41
N LYS A 170 -21.51 -23.84 -19.27
CA LYS A 170 -20.20 -23.31 -19.69
C LYS A 170 -19.41 -22.72 -18.56
N ARG A 171 -20.04 -21.91 -17.71
CA ARG A 171 -19.39 -21.33 -16.52
C ARG A 171 -18.89 -22.43 -15.57
N ASP A 172 -19.73 -23.44 -15.31
CA ASP A 172 -19.41 -24.52 -14.39
C ASP A 172 -18.24 -25.37 -14.92
N PHE A 173 -18.21 -25.64 -16.25
CA PHE A 173 -17.07 -26.27 -16.90
C PHE A 173 -15.79 -25.42 -16.84
N GLU A 174 -15.90 -24.11 -17.09
CA GLU A 174 -14.77 -23.19 -16.97
C GLU A 174 -14.23 -23.13 -15.52
N ASN A 175 -15.09 -23.23 -14.53
CA ASN A 175 -14.76 -23.23 -13.10
C ASN A 175 -14.07 -24.51 -12.62
N CYS A 176 -14.05 -25.58 -13.43
CA CYS A 176 -13.21 -26.75 -13.15
C CYS A 176 -11.72 -26.41 -13.19
N LYS A 177 -11.32 -25.36 -13.92
CA LYS A 177 -9.98 -24.82 -13.95
C LYS A 177 -9.92 -23.56 -13.09
N VAL A 178 -9.45 -23.71 -11.86
CA VAL A 178 -9.34 -22.58 -10.93
C VAL A 178 -8.12 -21.78 -11.27
N LYS A 179 -8.31 -20.49 -11.58
CA LYS A 179 -7.26 -19.57 -12.03
C LYS A 179 -7.00 -18.47 -11.00
N ALA A 180 -5.77 -17.94 -11.01
CA ALA A 180 -5.41 -16.77 -10.21
C ALA A 180 -6.14 -15.52 -10.72
N PRO A 181 -6.87 -14.79 -9.85
CA PRO A 181 -7.62 -13.58 -10.23
C PRO A 181 -6.70 -12.38 -10.53
N TYR A 182 -5.50 -12.38 -9.99
CA TYR A 182 -4.45 -11.35 -10.12
C TYR A 182 -3.08 -12.01 -9.95
N ASP A 183 -2.02 -11.27 -10.15
CA ASP A 183 -0.66 -11.72 -9.82
C ASP A 183 -0.59 -11.91 -8.30
N ALA A 184 -0.30 -13.14 -7.86
CA ALA A 184 -0.48 -13.53 -6.47
C ALA A 184 0.72 -14.27 -5.88
N LEU A 185 0.94 -14.00 -4.59
CA LEU A 185 1.72 -14.84 -3.69
C LEU A 185 0.79 -15.85 -3.02
N VAL A 186 1.09 -17.11 -3.13
CA VAL A 186 0.38 -18.17 -2.42
C VAL A 186 0.85 -18.20 -0.96
N VAL A 187 -0.03 -17.83 -0.04
CA VAL A 187 0.27 -17.86 1.40
C VAL A 187 0.12 -19.27 1.96
N SER A 188 -1.00 -19.91 1.63
CA SER A 188 -1.26 -21.29 2.06
C SER A 188 -2.08 -22.03 1.01
N ARG A 189 -1.90 -23.35 0.95
CA ARG A 189 -2.69 -24.26 0.14
C ARG A 189 -3.27 -25.34 1.04
N GLY A 190 -4.60 -25.57 0.93
CA GLY A 190 -5.34 -26.51 1.76
C GLY A 190 -5.80 -27.76 1.00
N ILE A 191 -5.32 -28.00 -0.23
CA ILE A 191 -5.74 -29.13 -1.06
C ILE A 191 -4.55 -29.88 -1.66
N SER A 192 -4.76 -31.16 -1.97
CA SER A 192 -3.80 -32.05 -2.63
C SER A 192 -4.49 -32.81 -3.77
N THR A 193 -3.67 -33.38 -4.68
CA THR A 193 -4.21 -34.26 -5.73
C THR A 193 -4.92 -35.46 -5.09
N GLY A 194 -6.10 -35.78 -5.58
CA GLY A 194 -6.98 -36.83 -5.06
C GLY A 194 -7.96 -36.35 -3.98
N ASP A 195 -7.82 -35.11 -3.49
CA ASP A 195 -8.81 -34.56 -2.55
C ASP A 195 -10.13 -34.27 -3.28
N TYR A 196 -11.24 -34.60 -2.64
CA TYR A 196 -12.56 -34.24 -3.13
C TYR A 196 -12.99 -32.90 -2.52
N VAL A 197 -13.24 -31.90 -3.35
CA VAL A 197 -13.71 -30.58 -2.94
C VAL A 197 -15.18 -30.40 -3.28
N THR A 198 -15.90 -29.62 -2.46
CA THR A 198 -17.26 -29.19 -2.74
C THR A 198 -17.30 -27.70 -3.02
N GLN A 199 -18.36 -27.24 -3.67
CA GLN A 199 -18.54 -25.81 -3.89
C GLN A 199 -18.49 -25.03 -2.57
N GLY A 200 -17.62 -24.01 -2.50
CA GLY A 200 -17.39 -23.20 -1.31
C GLY A 200 -16.28 -23.71 -0.39
N THR A 201 -15.67 -24.88 -0.64
CA THR A 201 -14.52 -25.36 0.13
C THR A 201 -13.34 -24.42 -0.01
N PRO A 202 -12.77 -23.86 1.09
CA PRO A 202 -11.56 -23.04 1.03
C PRO A 202 -10.38 -23.88 0.55
N VAL A 203 -9.69 -23.42 -0.50
CA VAL A 203 -8.59 -24.16 -1.13
C VAL A 203 -7.24 -23.53 -0.95
N ALA A 204 -7.18 -22.21 -0.81
CA ALA A 204 -5.94 -21.48 -0.61
C ALA A 204 -6.18 -20.06 -0.07
N VAL A 205 -5.13 -19.49 0.51
CA VAL A 205 -5.05 -18.05 0.80
C VAL A 205 -3.99 -17.47 -0.13
N ILE A 206 -4.36 -16.44 -0.87
CA ILE A 206 -3.47 -15.74 -1.80
C ILE A 206 -3.47 -14.24 -1.53
N ASN A 207 -2.30 -13.61 -1.64
CA ASN A 207 -2.12 -12.17 -1.52
C ASN A 207 -1.86 -11.57 -2.90
N ASN A 208 -2.54 -10.47 -3.19
CA ASN A 208 -2.28 -9.66 -4.38
C ASN A 208 -0.88 -9.03 -4.27
N ILE A 209 -0.07 -9.22 -5.33
CA ILE A 209 1.30 -8.68 -5.42
C ILE A 209 1.46 -7.66 -6.56
N GLU A 210 0.39 -7.24 -7.20
CA GLU A 210 0.45 -6.16 -8.20
C GLU A 210 0.79 -4.83 -7.50
N TYR A 211 0.26 -4.65 -6.28
CA TYR A 211 0.53 -3.51 -5.42
C TYR A 211 0.71 -3.95 -3.97
N ALA A 212 1.61 -3.26 -3.27
CA ALA A 212 1.63 -3.24 -1.81
C ALA A 212 1.10 -1.90 -1.30
N GLU A 213 0.49 -1.92 -0.13
CA GLU A 213 0.07 -0.71 0.57
C GLU A 213 0.81 -0.59 1.90
N VAL A 214 1.16 0.64 2.26
CA VAL A 214 1.71 0.97 3.56
C VAL A 214 0.80 1.99 4.21
N THR A 215 0.17 1.60 5.30
CA THR A 215 -0.63 2.53 6.08
C THR A 215 0.23 3.15 7.15
N PHE A 216 0.33 4.47 7.17
CA PHE A 216 1.18 5.21 8.09
C PHE A 216 0.43 6.37 8.76
N PRO A 217 0.69 6.61 10.06
CA PRO A 217 0.07 7.70 10.80
C PRO A 217 0.76 9.04 10.53
N VAL A 218 -0.02 10.11 10.54
CA VAL A 218 0.46 11.49 10.60
C VAL A 218 -0.11 12.14 11.85
N ALA A 219 0.78 12.62 12.71
CA ALA A 219 0.40 13.22 13.97
C ALA A 219 -0.40 14.53 13.77
N GLY A 220 -1.30 14.84 14.69
CA GLY A 220 -2.17 16.01 14.56
C GLY A 220 -1.40 17.33 14.43
N PHE A 221 -0.23 17.45 15.09
CA PHE A 221 0.63 18.63 15.00
C PHE A 221 1.42 18.71 13.68
N ASP A 222 1.67 17.58 13.00
CA ASP A 222 2.35 17.54 11.70
C ASP A 222 1.40 17.86 10.54
N ARG A 223 0.09 17.75 10.74
CA ARG A 223 -0.91 18.04 9.69
C ARG A 223 -0.83 19.45 9.15
N VAL A 224 -0.42 20.43 9.95
CA VAL A 224 -0.26 21.82 9.49
C VAL A 224 0.86 21.98 8.47
N PHE A 225 1.79 21.03 8.45
CA PHE A 225 2.93 21.00 7.53
C PHE A 225 2.69 20.13 6.28
N LEU A 226 1.55 19.46 6.17
CA LEU A 226 1.20 18.73 4.96
C LEU A 226 1.05 19.67 3.78
N ALA A 227 1.60 19.29 2.63
CA ALA A 227 1.39 20.02 1.38
C ALA A 227 -0.06 19.89 0.92
N ASP A 228 -0.58 20.88 0.21
CA ASP A 228 -1.96 20.88 -0.29
C ASP A 228 -2.21 19.75 -1.30
N ASN A 229 -1.17 19.26 -1.96
CA ASN A 229 -1.18 18.15 -2.91
C ASN A 229 -0.51 16.88 -2.37
N THR A 230 -0.60 16.61 -1.09
CA THR A 230 -0.01 15.41 -0.44
C THR A 230 -0.47 14.11 -1.10
N ILE A 231 -1.75 14.01 -1.48
CA ILE A 231 -2.27 12.85 -2.23
C ILE A 231 -1.75 12.92 -3.67
N GLY A 232 -1.16 11.82 -4.14
CA GLY A 232 -0.50 11.73 -5.45
C GLY A 232 0.98 12.09 -5.45
N SER A 233 1.55 12.56 -4.32
CA SER A 233 2.98 12.85 -4.23
C SER A 233 3.82 11.58 -4.18
N GLU A 234 4.99 11.62 -4.81
CA GLU A 234 6.02 10.58 -4.68
C GLU A 234 6.64 10.62 -3.28
N ILE A 235 6.93 9.44 -2.75
CA ILE A 235 7.56 9.26 -1.45
C ILE A 235 8.70 8.26 -1.53
N ALA A 236 9.66 8.41 -0.63
CA ALA A 236 10.73 7.45 -0.42
C ALA A 236 10.33 6.52 0.73
N ILE A 237 10.37 5.22 0.47
CA ILE A 237 10.05 4.17 1.44
C ILE A 237 11.31 3.36 1.65
N GLU A 238 11.90 3.46 2.82
CA GLU A 238 13.06 2.65 3.24
C GLU A 238 12.53 1.41 3.96
N VAL A 239 12.94 0.24 3.47
CA VAL A 239 12.48 -1.06 4.01
C VAL A 239 13.52 -1.59 4.97
N ASP A 240 13.12 -1.82 6.22
CA ASP A 240 14.04 -2.18 7.31
C ASP A 240 14.74 -3.54 7.08
N ASP A 241 14.07 -4.50 6.46
CA ASP A 241 14.61 -5.84 6.20
C ASP A 241 15.73 -5.88 5.14
N ILE A 242 15.88 -4.83 4.34
CA ILE A 242 16.84 -4.76 3.25
C ILE A 242 17.70 -3.52 3.44
N GLN A 243 18.90 -3.70 4.01
CA GLN A 243 19.81 -2.58 4.30
C GLN A 243 19.99 -1.66 3.10
N GLY A 244 19.53 -0.40 3.25
CA GLY A 244 19.70 0.67 2.26
C GLY A 244 18.80 0.58 1.03
N ALA A 245 17.82 -0.30 1.00
CA ALA A 245 16.88 -0.34 -0.11
C ALA A 245 15.78 0.71 0.08
N THR A 246 15.88 1.78 -0.68
CA THR A 246 14.83 2.79 -0.79
C THR A 246 13.98 2.49 -2.04
N VAL A 247 12.68 2.37 -1.85
CA VAL A 247 11.72 2.15 -2.92
C VAL A 247 10.86 3.40 -3.08
N LYS A 248 10.50 3.71 -4.32
CA LYS A 248 9.56 4.77 -4.60
C LYS A 248 8.13 4.26 -4.42
N GLY A 249 7.32 5.03 -3.72
CA GLY A 249 5.88 4.85 -3.62
C GLY A 249 5.14 6.15 -3.90
N THR A 250 3.83 6.10 -3.90
CA THR A 250 2.97 7.29 -4.03
C THR A 250 1.94 7.30 -2.90
N ILE A 251 1.69 8.46 -2.32
CA ILE A 251 0.59 8.61 -1.36
C ILE A 251 -0.72 8.50 -2.15
N HIS A 252 -1.44 7.39 -1.96
CA HIS A 252 -2.62 7.08 -2.75
C HIS A 252 -3.89 7.71 -2.20
N ARG A 253 -4.08 7.67 -0.87
CA ARG A 253 -5.27 8.19 -0.21
C ARG A 253 -5.03 8.55 1.26
N ASP A 254 -5.88 9.41 1.78
CA ASP A 254 -6.15 9.56 3.21
C ASP A 254 -7.28 8.57 3.58
N THR A 255 -7.21 7.97 4.74
CA THR A 255 -8.28 7.09 5.24
C THR A 255 -9.57 7.84 5.60
N GLY A 256 -9.49 9.17 5.71
CA GLY A 256 -10.63 10.03 6.02
C GLY A 256 -11.12 9.94 7.47
N VAL A 257 -10.41 9.23 8.33
CA VAL A 257 -10.77 9.03 9.73
C VAL A 257 -9.60 9.41 10.64
N ILE A 258 -9.91 10.13 11.71
CA ILE A 258 -8.96 10.39 12.79
C ILE A 258 -9.18 9.34 13.87
N ASP A 259 -8.15 8.60 14.24
CA ASP A 259 -8.21 7.64 15.34
C ASP A 259 -8.45 8.39 16.68
N ASN A 260 -9.49 8.01 17.40
CA ASN A 260 -9.91 8.69 18.61
C ASN A 260 -8.93 8.50 19.78
N ASN A 261 -8.13 7.43 19.76
CA ASN A 261 -7.19 7.11 20.84
C ASN A 261 -5.85 7.83 20.62
N THR A 262 -5.34 7.78 19.38
CA THR A 262 -4.04 8.34 19.03
C THR A 262 -4.11 9.79 18.54
N ARG A 263 -5.28 10.26 18.11
CA ARG A 263 -5.51 11.57 17.48
C ARG A 263 -4.72 11.76 16.17
N MET A 264 -4.35 10.64 15.51
CA MET A 264 -3.62 10.63 14.26
C MET A 264 -4.54 10.42 13.06
N SER A 265 -4.20 11.01 11.94
CA SER A 265 -4.77 10.67 10.62
C SER A 265 -3.90 9.62 9.97
N TYR A 266 -4.49 8.74 9.18
CA TYR A 266 -3.76 7.70 8.49
C TYR A 266 -3.79 7.95 6.99
N PHE A 267 -2.62 7.86 6.37
CA PHE A 267 -2.43 7.88 4.93
C PHE A 267 -2.01 6.50 4.44
N VAL A 268 -2.32 6.22 3.20
CA VAL A 268 -1.95 4.97 2.54
C VAL A 268 -1.06 5.28 1.36
N ALA A 269 0.16 4.78 1.42
CA ALA A 269 1.08 4.77 0.30
C ALA A 269 0.95 3.48 -0.49
N ARG A 270 1.19 3.54 -1.80
CA ARG A 270 1.17 2.39 -2.70
C ARG A 270 2.54 2.20 -3.34
N ILE A 271 2.98 0.94 -3.37
CA ILE A 271 4.21 0.50 -4.02
C ILE A 271 3.81 -0.43 -5.17
N GLU A 272 4.34 -0.19 -6.36
CA GLU A 272 4.08 -1.02 -7.54
C GLU A 272 5.09 -2.18 -7.62
N ASP A 273 4.59 -3.37 -7.99
CA ASP A 273 5.37 -4.58 -8.23
C ASP A 273 6.33 -4.92 -7.07
N PRO A 274 5.81 -5.11 -5.82
CA PRO A 274 6.65 -5.33 -4.64
C PRO A 274 7.49 -6.61 -4.71
N TYR A 275 7.06 -7.60 -5.48
CA TYR A 275 7.77 -8.87 -5.67
C TYR A 275 8.63 -8.91 -6.94
N ALA A 276 8.78 -7.79 -7.64
CA ALA A 276 9.64 -7.65 -8.82
C ALA A 276 9.35 -8.68 -9.92
N ILE A 277 8.07 -9.00 -10.17
CA ILE A 277 7.67 -9.93 -11.23
C ILE A 277 7.93 -9.32 -12.61
N ASN A 278 7.73 -8.01 -12.74
CA ASN A 278 7.85 -7.26 -13.99
C ASN A 278 9.03 -6.28 -13.99
N SER A 279 9.79 -6.21 -12.89
CA SER A 279 10.90 -5.27 -12.70
C SER A 279 12.12 -5.96 -12.08
N SER A 280 13.26 -5.28 -12.08
CA SER A 280 14.49 -5.76 -11.41
C SER A 280 14.70 -5.05 -10.05
N LYS A 281 13.62 -4.64 -9.38
CA LYS A 281 13.68 -4.00 -8.07
C LYS A 281 14.00 -5.02 -6.97
N PRO A 282 14.43 -4.57 -5.78
CA PRO A 282 14.50 -5.46 -4.62
C PRO A 282 13.12 -6.04 -4.28
N ILE A 283 13.06 -7.31 -3.92
CA ILE A 283 11.83 -7.96 -3.50
C ILE A 283 11.47 -7.47 -2.10
N ILE A 284 10.28 -6.94 -1.95
CA ILE A 284 9.73 -6.44 -0.69
C ILE A 284 8.72 -7.47 -0.17
N LYS A 285 8.96 -8.00 1.01
CA LYS A 285 8.06 -8.98 1.63
C LYS A 285 6.94 -8.28 2.39
N PHE A 286 5.74 -8.81 2.30
CA PHE A 286 4.64 -8.39 3.18
C PHE A 286 4.96 -8.70 4.64
N GLY A 287 4.55 -7.81 5.54
CA GLY A 287 4.90 -7.87 6.96
C GLY A 287 6.18 -7.12 7.31
N SER A 288 6.99 -6.69 6.32
CA SER A 288 8.16 -5.85 6.59
C SER A 288 7.75 -4.48 7.09
N TYR A 289 8.53 -3.95 8.02
CA TYR A 289 8.37 -2.58 8.50
C TYR A 289 9.12 -1.61 7.59
N SER A 290 8.61 -0.39 7.47
CA SER A 290 9.22 0.61 6.60
C SER A 290 9.17 2.00 7.20
N THR A 291 10.20 2.79 6.90
CA THR A 291 10.28 4.21 7.18
C THR A 291 9.87 4.98 5.92
N ILE A 292 8.92 5.89 6.07
CA ILE A 292 8.34 6.67 4.99
C ILE A 292 8.78 8.11 5.16
N ALA A 293 9.51 8.64 4.17
CA ALA A 293 9.90 10.04 4.14
C ALA A 293 9.22 10.75 2.97
N PHE A 294 8.56 11.87 3.25
CA PHE A 294 7.86 12.67 2.25
C PHE A 294 7.96 14.16 2.54
N GLU A 295 7.79 14.94 1.48
CA GLU A 295 7.92 16.39 1.55
C GLU A 295 6.59 17.03 1.95
N GLY A 296 6.67 17.90 2.94
CA GLY A 296 5.57 18.76 3.37
C GLY A 296 5.58 20.13 2.71
N LYS A 297 4.97 21.12 3.37
CA LYS A 297 4.96 22.52 2.93
C LYS A 297 6.34 23.12 2.91
N THR A 298 6.56 24.04 1.99
CA THR A 298 7.70 24.95 2.03
C THR A 298 7.35 26.12 2.96
N LEU A 299 8.18 26.34 3.96
CA LEU A 299 8.11 27.51 4.84
C LEU A 299 9.06 28.56 4.26
N SER A 300 8.54 29.70 3.86
CA SER A 300 9.34 30.80 3.30
C SER A 300 9.76 31.77 4.36
N ASP A 301 10.94 32.38 4.19
CA ASP A 301 11.51 33.39 5.09
C ASP A 301 11.64 32.90 6.54
N VAL A 302 12.09 31.67 6.74
CA VAL A 302 12.30 31.08 8.08
C VAL A 302 13.79 31.01 8.41
N TYR A 303 14.08 31.07 9.71
CA TYR A 303 15.43 30.91 10.21
C TYR A 303 15.60 29.51 10.80
N ARG A 304 16.65 28.80 10.38
CA ARG A 304 17.00 27.51 10.97
C ARG A 304 17.92 27.76 12.16
N VAL A 305 17.41 27.44 13.35
CA VAL A 305 18.11 27.65 14.61
C VAL A 305 18.32 26.32 15.31
N PRO A 306 19.55 25.99 15.76
CA PRO A 306 19.79 24.82 16.61
C PRO A 306 18.95 24.89 17.88
N GLN A 307 18.30 23.80 18.25
CA GLN A 307 17.39 23.74 19.41
C GLN A 307 18.11 24.08 20.73
N GLU A 308 19.41 23.81 20.80
CA GLU A 308 20.28 24.08 21.95
C GLU A 308 20.34 25.57 22.31
N LEU A 309 20.16 26.45 21.32
CA LEU A 309 20.20 27.91 21.50
C LEU A 309 18.87 28.49 21.99
N ILE A 310 17.79 27.68 22.02
CA ILE A 310 16.47 28.12 22.45
C ILE A 310 16.25 27.72 23.90
N THR A 311 16.26 28.70 24.81
CA THR A 311 15.97 28.50 26.24
C THR A 311 14.64 29.13 26.59
N ASN A 312 13.70 28.39 27.16
CA ASN A 312 12.35 28.86 27.52
C ASN A 312 11.61 29.58 26.37
N ARG A 313 11.74 29.10 25.14
CA ARG A 313 11.20 29.69 23.90
C ARG A 313 11.77 31.06 23.56
N LEU A 314 12.90 31.41 24.11
CA LEU A 314 13.61 32.66 23.82
C LEU A 314 14.93 32.34 23.10
N LEU A 315 15.24 33.17 22.13
CA LEU A 315 16.51 33.18 21.41
C LEU A 315 17.19 34.54 21.70
N TRP A 316 18.46 34.52 22.09
CA TRP A 316 19.23 35.75 22.24
C TRP A 316 19.74 36.20 20.89
N THR A 317 19.44 37.44 20.53
CA THR A 317 19.91 38.11 19.31
C THR A 317 20.75 39.31 19.68
N LEU A 318 21.74 39.63 18.85
CA LEU A 318 22.47 40.88 18.92
C LEU A 318 21.93 41.82 17.84
N ASP A 319 21.59 43.06 18.24
CA ASP A 319 21.18 44.12 17.33
C ASP A 319 22.39 44.77 16.67
#